data_2a4e5d06c2174bffa16d5b2758d0c4ee
#
_entry.id   2a4e5d06c2174bffa16d5b2758d0c4ee
#
_cell.length_a   1.000
_cell.length_b   1.000
_cell.length_c   1.000
_cell.angle_alpha   90.00
_cell.angle_beta   90.00
_cell.angle_gamma   90.00
#
_symmetry.space_group_name_H-M   'P 1'
#
loop_
_entity.id
_entity.type
_entity.pdbx_description
1 polymer ?
#
loop_
_entity_poly.entity_id
_entity_poly.type
_entity_poly.pdbx_seq_one_letter_code
_entity_poly.pdbx_strand_id
1 'polypeptide(L)'
;PELFMFNMKDYMESVRSAKSVDFSYRVKLFDMYESAQLDLHLSGVLDKRLRGVTQIPIEFQRDGKPDEDICRQLRSPWFKQLRRDLVMSKFYGFTLVQFYLDDDGNIRYDLIDRKHYDPVFHKLLKHQGDQDGIDIEEFDNILFVGTERGLGIFAELLPAVLYKRGDMSDWAKFCNIFGMPIREYTYDAGDEDARKKIIADARNQGSNAVYIHPNESEMKLIEAGNKTGSSDLYQNFAEYWDSKISIRVLGNTLTTDTKDTGTQALGTVHKEEEDDMNADDRDFLLDILNYDMKAIFENLGFNVEGGEFVYAHKDKTEPQSMLNIVKGMKEMGLPMDDDWLYETFGIEKPKDYDQQKQPIEDQKQALRE
;
A
#
# COMPACT_ATOMS: atom_id res chain seq x y z
N PRO A 1 13.25 19.58 -5.70
CA PRO A 1 12.69 20.41 -4.62
C PRO A 1 11.23 20.79 -4.88
N GLU A 2 10.79 20.96 -6.13
CA GLU A 2 9.41 21.41 -6.47
C GLU A 2 8.34 20.35 -6.18
N LEU A 3 8.66 19.07 -6.20
CA LEU A 3 7.76 17.94 -5.89
C LEU A 3 7.18 17.99 -4.46
N PHE A 4 7.78 18.76 -3.55
CA PHE A 4 7.36 18.85 -2.14
C PHE A 4 6.66 20.18 -1.81
N MET A 5 6.35 21.01 -2.78
CA MET A 5 5.83 22.38 -2.57
C MET A 5 4.31 22.48 -2.46
N PHE A 6 3.57 21.38 -2.63
CA PHE A 6 2.11 21.40 -2.47
C PHE A 6 1.71 21.67 -1.03
N ASN A 7 0.69 22.51 -0.86
CA ASN A 7 0.13 22.87 0.42
C ASN A 7 -1.39 22.60 0.47
N MET A 8 -2.00 22.83 1.63
CA MET A 8 -3.43 22.57 1.84
C MET A 8 -4.33 23.40 0.91
N LYS A 9 -3.92 24.62 0.51
CA LYS A 9 -4.68 25.45 -0.44
C LYS A 9 -4.68 24.80 -1.82
N ASP A 10 -3.51 24.34 -2.29
CA ASP A 10 -3.38 23.61 -3.56
C ASP A 10 -4.27 22.36 -3.59
N TYR A 11 -4.30 21.61 -2.49
CA TYR A 11 -5.19 20.47 -2.34
C TYR A 11 -6.66 20.83 -2.48
N MET A 12 -7.13 21.84 -1.74
CA MET A 12 -8.53 22.27 -1.78
C MET A 12 -8.94 22.79 -3.18
N GLU A 13 -8.06 23.52 -3.86
CA GLU A 13 -8.28 23.98 -5.23
C GLU A 13 -8.33 22.82 -6.22
N SER A 14 -7.42 21.85 -6.09
CA SER A 14 -7.35 20.67 -6.97
C SER A 14 -8.59 19.78 -6.81
N VAL A 15 -9.04 19.54 -5.57
CA VAL A 15 -10.27 18.78 -5.30
C VAL A 15 -11.51 19.50 -5.87
N ARG A 16 -11.58 20.82 -5.71
CA ARG A 16 -12.69 21.62 -6.29
C ARG A 16 -12.71 21.53 -7.81
N SER A 17 -11.55 21.66 -8.44
CA SER A 17 -11.39 21.53 -9.88
C SER A 17 -11.77 20.14 -10.39
N ALA A 18 -11.30 19.09 -9.69
CA ALA A 18 -11.60 17.70 -10.03
C ALA A 18 -13.09 17.34 -9.88
N LYS A 19 -13.81 18.01 -8.97
CA LYS A 19 -15.26 17.82 -8.73
C LYS A 19 -16.14 18.76 -9.55
N SER A 20 -15.57 19.58 -10.42
CA SER A 20 -16.35 20.45 -11.30
C SER A 20 -17.31 19.64 -12.16
N VAL A 21 -18.54 20.12 -12.31
CA VAL A 21 -19.59 19.44 -13.08
C VAL A 21 -19.35 19.59 -14.57
N ASP A 22 -18.92 20.80 -14.98
CA ASP A 22 -18.78 21.15 -16.38
C ASP A 22 -17.42 20.71 -16.96
N PHE A 23 -16.35 20.89 -16.16
CA PHE A 23 -14.99 20.55 -16.56
C PHE A 23 -14.25 19.91 -15.38
N SER A 24 -14.16 18.60 -15.38
CA SER A 24 -13.40 17.85 -14.37
C SER A 24 -11.92 17.90 -14.74
N TYR A 25 -11.14 18.77 -14.08
CA TYR A 25 -9.69 18.84 -14.29
C TYR A 25 -8.95 18.20 -13.11
N ARG A 26 -8.24 17.11 -13.37
CA ARG A 26 -7.62 16.26 -12.32
C ARG A 26 -6.11 16.24 -12.36
N VAL A 27 -5.46 16.84 -13.35
CA VAL A 27 -4.00 16.73 -13.55
C VAL A 27 -3.22 17.13 -12.30
N LYS A 28 -3.49 18.32 -11.75
CA LYS A 28 -2.82 18.79 -10.51
C LYS A 28 -3.08 17.87 -9.33
N LEU A 29 -4.27 17.28 -9.23
CA LEU A 29 -4.60 16.32 -8.16
C LEU A 29 -3.78 15.03 -8.29
N PHE A 30 -3.60 14.52 -9.50
CA PHE A 30 -2.76 13.35 -9.74
C PHE A 30 -1.29 13.62 -9.48
N ASP A 31 -0.77 14.81 -9.81
CA ASP A 31 0.58 15.23 -9.42
C ASP A 31 0.75 15.18 -7.89
N MET A 32 -0.26 15.60 -7.14
CA MET A 32 -0.25 15.53 -5.68
C MET A 32 -0.30 14.08 -5.17
N TYR A 33 -1.04 13.17 -5.81
CA TYR A 33 -1.06 11.75 -5.47
C TYR A 33 0.29 11.09 -5.69
N GLU A 34 0.92 11.35 -6.83
CA GLU A 34 2.28 10.89 -7.14
C GLU A 34 3.28 11.40 -6.10
N SER A 35 3.19 12.68 -5.75
CA SER A 35 4.01 13.27 -4.69
C SER A 35 3.75 12.61 -3.34
N ALA A 36 2.48 12.33 -2.98
CA ALA A 36 2.14 11.72 -1.70
C ALA A 36 2.73 10.31 -1.54
N GLN A 37 2.82 9.53 -2.62
CA GLN A 37 3.41 8.20 -2.62
C GLN A 37 4.91 8.18 -2.30
N LEU A 38 5.59 9.33 -2.32
CA LEU A 38 6.97 9.46 -1.84
C LEU A 38 7.07 9.50 -0.31
N ASP A 39 5.95 9.55 0.42
CA ASP A 39 5.94 9.38 1.85
C ASP A 39 6.27 7.93 2.22
N LEU A 40 7.29 7.74 3.07
CA LEU A 40 7.81 6.42 3.41
C LEU A 40 6.78 5.51 4.06
N HIS A 41 5.95 6.07 4.95
CA HIS A 41 4.95 5.28 5.64
C HIS A 41 3.81 4.90 4.71
N LEU A 42 3.27 5.89 3.96
CA LEU A 42 2.20 5.65 2.99
C LEU A 42 2.63 4.61 1.93
N SER A 43 3.83 4.74 1.36
CA SER A 43 4.33 3.79 0.37
C SER A 43 4.48 2.38 0.94
N GLY A 44 4.94 2.26 2.19
CA GLY A 44 5.10 0.98 2.88
C GLY A 44 3.78 0.26 3.12
N VAL A 45 2.77 0.96 3.65
CA VAL A 45 1.43 0.37 3.90
C VAL A 45 0.68 0.06 2.61
N LEU A 46 0.81 0.91 1.58
CA LEU A 46 0.26 0.67 0.26
C LEU A 46 0.85 -0.59 -0.36
N ASP A 47 2.16 -0.74 -0.33
CA ASP A 47 2.86 -1.90 -0.88
C ASP A 47 2.48 -3.19 -0.13
N LYS A 48 2.24 -3.09 1.18
CA LYS A 48 1.75 -4.21 2.00
C LYS A 48 0.37 -4.67 1.54
N ARG A 49 -0.61 -3.75 1.36
CA ARG A 49 -1.95 -4.05 0.87
C ARG A 49 -1.92 -4.69 -0.53
N LEU A 50 -1.15 -4.10 -1.47
CA LEU A 50 -1.03 -4.62 -2.83
C LEU A 50 -0.38 -6.02 -2.88
N ARG A 51 0.53 -6.33 -1.94
CA ARG A 51 1.09 -7.69 -1.81
C ARG A 51 0.04 -8.69 -1.34
N GLY A 52 -0.82 -8.34 -0.38
CA GLY A 52 -1.88 -9.20 0.12
C GLY A 52 -2.80 -9.72 -0.99
N VAL A 53 -3.08 -8.87 -1.97
CA VAL A 53 -3.92 -9.22 -3.12
C VAL A 53 -3.23 -10.15 -4.12
N THR A 54 -1.89 -10.06 -4.26
CA THR A 54 -1.14 -10.81 -5.27
C THR A 54 -0.55 -12.13 -4.77
N GLN A 55 -0.71 -12.45 -3.49
CA GLN A 55 -0.13 -13.66 -2.89
C GLN A 55 -0.78 -14.95 -3.37
N ILE A 56 -2.10 -14.94 -3.60
CA ILE A 56 -2.84 -16.11 -4.05
C ILE A 56 -2.91 -16.08 -5.58
N PRO A 57 -2.52 -17.16 -6.29
CA PRO A 57 -2.68 -17.25 -7.71
C PRO A 57 -4.15 -17.25 -8.11
N ILE A 58 -4.44 -16.75 -9.31
CA ILE A 58 -5.75 -16.86 -9.95
C ILE A 58 -5.62 -17.88 -11.09
N GLU A 59 -6.62 -18.71 -11.24
CA GLU A 59 -6.79 -19.68 -12.29
C GLU A 59 -8.07 -19.40 -13.06
N PHE A 60 -8.12 -19.79 -14.30
CA PHE A 60 -9.34 -19.86 -15.07
C PHE A 60 -9.80 -21.31 -15.15
N GLN A 61 -11.03 -21.59 -14.73
CA GLN A 61 -11.54 -22.94 -14.62
C GLN A 61 -12.82 -23.12 -15.47
N ARG A 62 -12.96 -24.30 -16.07
CA ARG A 62 -14.19 -24.78 -16.71
C ARG A 62 -14.61 -26.08 -16.04
N ASP A 63 -15.86 -26.18 -15.64
CA ASP A 63 -16.38 -27.36 -14.92
C ASP A 63 -15.48 -27.79 -13.75
N GLY A 64 -14.93 -26.82 -13.04
CA GLY A 64 -14.04 -27.05 -11.89
C GLY A 64 -12.63 -27.53 -12.24
N LYS A 65 -12.23 -27.50 -13.53
CA LYS A 65 -10.87 -27.88 -13.97
C LYS A 65 -10.14 -26.68 -14.57
N PRO A 66 -8.84 -26.50 -14.26
CA PRO A 66 -8.04 -25.44 -14.86
C PRO A 66 -7.95 -25.58 -16.38
N ASP A 67 -8.15 -24.48 -17.09
CA ASP A 67 -7.87 -24.33 -18.51
C ASP A 67 -6.41 -23.90 -18.68
N GLU A 68 -5.56 -24.80 -19.18
CA GLU A 68 -4.11 -24.59 -19.21
C GLU A 68 -3.67 -23.47 -20.16
N ASP A 69 -4.42 -23.20 -21.24
CA ASP A 69 -4.06 -22.16 -22.19
C ASP A 69 -4.23 -20.77 -21.58
N ILE A 70 -5.32 -20.54 -20.89
CA ILE A 70 -5.56 -19.27 -20.18
C ILE A 70 -4.69 -19.21 -18.92
N CYS A 71 -4.61 -20.28 -18.13
CA CYS A 71 -3.77 -20.30 -16.92
C CYS A 71 -2.30 -20.03 -17.21
N ARG A 72 -1.78 -20.41 -18.39
CA ARG A 72 -0.42 -20.07 -18.82
C ARG A 72 -0.23 -18.55 -18.93
N GLN A 73 -1.21 -17.83 -19.48
CA GLN A 73 -1.19 -16.36 -19.52
C GLN A 73 -1.21 -15.76 -18.11
N LEU A 74 -2.05 -16.28 -17.22
CA LEU A 74 -2.22 -15.77 -15.84
C LEU A 74 -0.98 -16.03 -14.95
N ARG A 75 -0.15 -17.04 -15.26
CA ARG A 75 1.11 -17.30 -14.54
C ARG A 75 2.23 -16.33 -14.94
N SER A 76 2.05 -15.53 -15.98
CA SER A 76 3.05 -14.57 -16.45
C SER A 76 3.21 -13.36 -15.52
N PRO A 77 4.40 -12.74 -15.46
CA PRO A 77 4.66 -11.59 -14.59
C PRO A 77 3.72 -10.39 -14.82
N TRP A 78 3.28 -10.19 -16.09
CA TRP A 78 2.38 -9.09 -16.42
C TRP A 78 1.08 -9.17 -15.64
N PHE A 79 0.51 -10.35 -15.45
CA PHE A 79 -0.77 -10.52 -14.78
C PHE A 79 -0.69 -10.19 -13.28
N LYS A 80 0.45 -10.52 -12.65
CA LYS A 80 0.69 -10.12 -11.26
C LYS A 80 0.74 -8.60 -11.11
N GLN A 81 1.39 -7.91 -12.06
CA GLN A 81 1.46 -6.46 -12.06
C GLN A 81 0.09 -5.85 -12.38
N LEU A 82 -0.64 -6.38 -13.36
CA LEU A 82 -2.00 -5.94 -13.69
C LEU A 82 -2.92 -5.95 -12.47
N ARG A 83 -2.89 -7.01 -11.66
CA ARG A 83 -3.71 -7.07 -10.42
C ARG A 83 -3.41 -5.93 -9.46
N ARG A 84 -2.14 -5.55 -9.32
CA ARG A 84 -1.76 -4.37 -8.51
C ARG A 84 -2.31 -3.09 -9.12
N ASP A 85 -2.19 -2.92 -10.41
CA ASP A 85 -2.61 -1.72 -11.12
C ASP A 85 -4.15 -1.56 -11.12
N LEU A 86 -4.89 -2.67 -11.19
CA LEU A 86 -6.34 -2.67 -11.06
C LEU A 86 -6.79 -2.24 -9.65
N VAL A 87 -6.15 -2.73 -8.59
CA VAL A 87 -6.45 -2.31 -7.21
C VAL A 87 -6.09 -0.84 -6.99
N MET A 88 -5.09 -0.31 -7.70
CA MET A 88 -4.75 1.12 -7.65
C MET A 88 -5.90 2.01 -8.14
N SER A 89 -6.90 1.49 -8.86
CA SER A 89 -8.12 2.23 -9.17
C SER A 89 -8.88 2.70 -7.92
N LYS A 90 -8.90 1.91 -6.84
CA LYS A 90 -9.49 2.31 -5.55
C LYS A 90 -8.75 3.54 -4.96
N PHE A 91 -7.44 3.66 -5.20
CA PHE A 91 -6.62 4.75 -4.65
C PHE A 91 -6.65 6.01 -5.50
N TYR A 92 -6.68 5.89 -6.83
CA TYR A 92 -6.72 7.03 -7.75
C TYR A 92 -8.14 7.46 -8.15
N GLY A 93 -9.15 6.59 -7.90
CA GLY A 93 -10.53 6.75 -8.36
C GLY A 93 -10.83 5.97 -9.63
N PHE A 94 -9.85 5.76 -10.50
CA PHE A 94 -9.94 4.89 -11.67
C PHE A 94 -8.56 4.44 -12.17
N THR A 95 -8.57 3.41 -13.01
CA THR A 95 -7.42 2.94 -13.81
C THR A 95 -7.90 2.63 -15.22
N LEU A 96 -7.11 2.94 -16.22
CA LEU A 96 -7.37 2.67 -17.62
C LEU A 96 -6.23 1.82 -18.19
N VAL A 97 -6.56 0.69 -18.81
CA VAL A 97 -5.61 -0.32 -19.28
C VAL A 97 -5.91 -0.68 -20.70
N GLN A 98 -4.90 -0.66 -21.58
CA GLN A 98 -5.01 -1.16 -22.95
C GLN A 98 -4.30 -2.50 -23.09
N PHE A 99 -4.99 -3.49 -23.67
CA PHE A 99 -4.46 -4.83 -23.89
C PHE A 99 -4.11 -5.08 -25.35
N TYR A 100 -3.08 -5.88 -25.57
CA TYR A 100 -2.65 -6.31 -26.90
C TYR A 100 -1.94 -7.67 -26.82
N LEU A 101 -1.71 -8.30 -27.97
CA LEU A 101 -0.89 -9.51 -28.07
C LEU A 101 0.51 -9.12 -28.57
N ASP A 102 1.54 -9.75 -27.99
CA ASP A 102 2.89 -9.71 -28.54
C ASP A 102 3.03 -10.67 -29.73
N ASP A 103 4.20 -10.65 -30.40
CA ASP A 103 4.48 -11.49 -31.58
C ASP A 103 4.39 -12.99 -31.29
N ASP A 104 4.52 -13.40 -30.04
CA ASP A 104 4.41 -14.79 -29.58
C ASP A 104 2.98 -15.18 -29.15
N GLY A 105 2.01 -14.27 -29.29
CA GLY A 105 0.62 -14.48 -28.89
C GLY A 105 0.38 -14.41 -27.38
N ASN A 106 1.29 -13.80 -26.61
CA ASN A 106 1.06 -13.59 -25.19
C ASN A 106 0.39 -12.25 -24.97
N ILE A 107 -0.50 -12.21 -23.97
CA ILE A 107 -1.17 -10.98 -23.56
C ILE A 107 -0.15 -10.02 -22.93
N ARG A 108 -0.24 -8.76 -23.35
CA ARG A 108 0.47 -7.63 -22.79
C ARG A 108 -0.52 -6.52 -22.50
N TYR A 109 -0.14 -5.59 -21.67
CA TYR A 109 -0.93 -4.39 -21.40
C TYR A 109 -0.05 -3.17 -21.17
N ASP A 110 -0.61 -2.03 -21.46
CA ASP A 110 -0.05 -0.73 -21.11
C ASP A 110 -1.05 0.03 -20.25
N LEU A 111 -0.56 0.72 -19.22
CA LEU A 111 -1.36 1.68 -18.46
C LEU A 111 -1.49 2.97 -19.26
N ILE A 112 -2.71 3.39 -19.51
CA ILE A 112 -2.97 4.71 -20.05
C ILE A 112 -2.84 5.72 -18.91
N ASP A 113 -2.00 6.74 -19.09
CA ASP A 113 -1.78 7.77 -18.07
C ASP A 113 -3.12 8.45 -17.73
N ARG A 114 -3.46 8.48 -16.44
CA ARG A 114 -4.71 9.02 -15.93
C ARG A 114 -4.90 10.49 -16.27
N LYS A 115 -3.81 11.23 -16.52
CA LYS A 115 -3.82 12.65 -16.93
C LYS A 115 -4.28 12.85 -18.38
N HIS A 116 -4.28 11.76 -19.17
CA HIS A 116 -4.74 11.71 -20.56
C HIS A 116 -6.13 11.09 -20.71
N TYR A 117 -6.92 11.05 -19.66
CA TYR A 117 -8.28 10.52 -19.71
C TYR A 117 -9.25 11.34 -18.89
N ASP A 118 -10.39 11.64 -19.49
CA ASP A 118 -11.54 12.23 -18.79
C ASP A 118 -12.55 11.12 -18.45
N PRO A 119 -12.65 10.73 -17.18
CA PRO A 119 -13.55 9.65 -16.78
C PRO A 119 -15.03 10.04 -16.75
N VAL A 120 -15.36 11.34 -16.82
CA VAL A 120 -16.75 11.84 -16.83
C VAL A 120 -17.37 11.74 -18.22
N PHE A 121 -16.55 11.99 -19.25
CA PHE A 121 -16.98 11.99 -20.64
C PHE A 121 -16.45 10.77 -21.42
N HIS A 122 -15.72 9.88 -20.75
CA HIS A 122 -15.11 8.67 -21.32
C HIS A 122 -14.20 8.92 -22.52
N LYS A 123 -13.42 10.01 -22.46
CA LYS A 123 -12.57 10.45 -23.59
C LYS A 123 -11.07 10.30 -23.29
N LEU A 124 -10.36 9.74 -24.26
CA LEU A 124 -8.90 9.78 -24.31
C LEU A 124 -8.44 11.12 -24.86
N LEU A 125 -7.60 11.83 -24.10
CA LEU A 125 -7.15 13.18 -24.39
C LEU A 125 -5.76 13.15 -25.03
N LYS A 126 -5.56 13.93 -26.09
CA LYS A 126 -4.26 14.04 -26.75
C LYS A 126 -3.23 14.75 -25.85
N HIS A 127 -3.67 15.80 -25.17
CA HIS A 127 -2.84 16.53 -24.21
C HIS A 127 -3.56 16.60 -22.86
N GLN A 128 -2.77 16.72 -21.80
CA GLN A 128 -3.31 16.85 -20.44
C GLN A 128 -4.20 18.09 -20.33
N GLY A 129 -5.45 17.89 -19.94
CA GLY A 129 -6.42 18.96 -19.76
C GLY A 129 -7.14 19.41 -21.02
N ASP A 130 -6.98 18.72 -22.15
CA ASP A 130 -7.83 18.92 -23.33
C ASP A 130 -9.31 18.65 -22.96
N GLN A 131 -10.23 19.29 -23.67
CA GLN A 131 -11.66 19.12 -23.50
C GLN A 131 -12.25 18.13 -24.51
N ASP A 132 -11.57 17.96 -25.63
CA ASP A 132 -11.94 17.02 -26.69
C ASP A 132 -10.96 15.85 -26.76
N GLY A 133 -11.51 14.67 -27.06
CA GLY A 133 -10.74 13.44 -27.17
C GLY A 133 -11.49 12.37 -27.94
N ILE A 134 -10.87 11.22 -28.06
CA ILE A 134 -11.43 10.02 -28.71
C ILE A 134 -12.25 9.28 -27.67
N ASP A 135 -13.43 8.83 -28.03
CA ASP A 135 -14.28 8.02 -27.15
C ASP A 135 -13.63 6.66 -26.89
N ILE A 136 -13.63 6.25 -25.63
CA ILE A 136 -13.06 4.96 -25.24
C ILE A 136 -13.86 3.78 -25.84
N GLU A 137 -15.15 3.95 -26.11
CA GLU A 137 -16.00 2.94 -26.72
C GLU A 137 -15.61 2.60 -28.15
N GLU A 138 -14.74 3.40 -28.79
CA GLU A 138 -14.17 3.08 -30.11
C GLU A 138 -13.10 1.96 -30.03
N PHE A 139 -12.72 1.49 -28.83
CA PHE A 139 -11.64 0.54 -28.61
C PHE A 139 -12.12 -0.71 -27.87
N ASP A 140 -12.06 -1.85 -28.51
CA ASP A 140 -12.49 -3.14 -27.94
C ASP A 140 -11.48 -3.77 -26.95
N ASN A 141 -10.30 -3.17 -26.81
CA ASN A 141 -9.19 -3.68 -26.00
C ASN A 141 -8.80 -2.77 -24.84
N ILE A 142 -9.63 -1.79 -24.49
CA ILE A 142 -9.41 -0.90 -23.36
C ILE A 142 -10.37 -1.23 -22.22
N LEU A 143 -9.81 -1.39 -21.03
CA LEU A 143 -10.55 -1.63 -19.80
C LEU A 143 -10.51 -0.36 -18.92
N PHE A 144 -11.67 0.16 -18.58
CA PHE A 144 -11.85 1.17 -17.54
C PHE A 144 -12.30 0.50 -16.24
N VAL A 145 -11.59 0.78 -15.15
CA VAL A 145 -11.93 0.29 -13.82
C VAL A 145 -11.98 1.45 -12.84
N GLY A 146 -13.10 1.66 -12.17
CA GLY A 146 -13.28 2.70 -11.19
C GLY A 146 -14.61 3.41 -11.31
N THR A 147 -14.65 4.67 -10.88
CA THR A 147 -15.87 5.50 -10.91
C THR A 147 -15.59 6.83 -11.60
N GLU A 148 -16.53 7.26 -12.43
CA GLU A 148 -16.43 8.49 -13.23
C GLU A 148 -16.09 9.73 -12.39
N ARG A 149 -16.69 9.85 -11.20
CA ARG A 149 -16.54 11.00 -10.31
C ARG A 149 -15.77 10.72 -9.03
N GLY A 150 -15.29 9.48 -8.86
CA GLY A 150 -14.45 9.09 -7.72
C GLY A 150 -13.10 9.78 -7.77
N LEU A 151 -12.62 10.23 -6.62
CA LEU A 151 -11.27 10.77 -6.47
C LEU A 151 -10.31 9.77 -5.83
N GLY A 152 -10.82 8.62 -5.38
CA GLY A 152 -10.03 7.57 -4.74
C GLY A 152 -9.55 7.91 -3.33
N ILE A 153 -8.91 6.92 -2.71
CA ILE A 153 -8.46 6.97 -1.32
C ILE A 153 -7.33 8.01 -1.15
N PHE A 154 -6.52 8.27 -2.18
CA PHE A 154 -5.45 9.26 -2.09
C PHE A 154 -5.99 10.67 -1.81
N ALA A 155 -7.20 11.02 -2.27
CA ALA A 155 -7.80 12.30 -1.92
C ALA A 155 -7.99 12.46 -0.40
N GLU A 156 -8.31 11.38 0.29
CA GLU A 156 -8.50 11.38 1.74
C GLU A 156 -7.16 11.37 2.50
N LEU A 157 -6.12 10.75 1.91
CA LEU A 157 -4.80 10.63 2.53
C LEU A 157 -3.93 11.88 2.35
N LEU A 158 -4.15 12.67 1.29
CA LEU A 158 -3.37 13.86 0.99
C LEU A 158 -3.26 14.84 2.16
N PRO A 159 -4.34 15.21 2.88
CA PRO A 159 -4.24 16.11 4.03
C PRO A 159 -3.27 15.59 5.10
N ALA A 160 -3.31 14.29 5.39
CA ALA A 160 -2.41 13.66 6.37
C ALA A 160 -0.94 13.78 5.96
N VAL A 161 -0.64 13.47 4.69
CA VAL A 161 0.73 13.56 4.15
C VAL A 161 1.21 15.01 4.13
N LEU A 162 0.36 15.97 3.73
CA LEU A 162 0.73 17.39 3.67
C LEU A 162 1.01 17.96 5.06
N TYR A 163 0.18 17.66 6.07
CA TYR A 163 0.42 18.07 7.44
C TYR A 163 1.69 17.45 8.01
N LYS A 164 1.90 16.15 7.81
CA LYS A 164 3.11 15.46 8.26
C LYS A 164 4.38 16.06 7.63
N ARG A 165 4.37 16.40 6.34
CA ARG A 165 5.52 17.06 5.69
C ARG A 165 5.80 18.43 6.23
N GLY A 166 4.76 19.23 6.51
CA GLY A 166 4.88 20.53 7.16
C GLY A 166 5.55 20.41 8.53
N ASP A 167 5.04 19.50 9.34
CA ASP A 167 5.57 19.19 10.66
C ASP A 167 7.03 18.73 10.63
N MET A 168 7.39 17.81 9.75
CA MET A 168 8.76 17.35 9.56
C MET A 168 9.71 18.48 9.14
N SER A 169 9.25 19.41 8.32
CA SER A 169 10.01 20.59 7.92
C SER A 169 10.26 21.51 9.13
N ASP A 170 9.26 21.72 9.96
CA ASP A 170 9.37 22.57 11.14
C ASP A 170 10.22 21.89 12.24
N TRP A 171 10.11 20.57 12.39
CA TRP A 171 11.00 19.78 13.25
C TRP A 171 12.47 19.90 12.82
N ALA A 172 12.75 19.79 11.52
CA ALA A 172 14.10 19.97 11.01
C ALA A 172 14.65 21.39 11.31
N LYS A 173 13.81 22.43 11.16
CA LYS A 173 14.18 23.80 11.55
C LYS A 173 14.43 23.91 13.05
N PHE A 174 13.55 23.34 13.87
CA PHE A 174 13.71 23.28 15.33
C PHE A 174 15.04 22.61 15.72
N CYS A 175 15.35 21.45 15.14
CA CYS A 175 16.62 20.77 15.40
C CYS A 175 17.84 21.61 14.99
N ASN A 176 17.74 22.34 13.87
CA ASN A 176 18.83 23.23 13.43
C ASN A 176 19.04 24.41 14.36
N ILE A 177 17.96 24.95 14.92
CA ILE A 177 18.03 26.12 15.81
C ILE A 177 18.43 25.69 17.22
N PHE A 178 17.80 24.67 17.78
CA PHE A 178 17.92 24.28 19.19
C PHE A 178 18.77 23.03 19.43
N GLY A 179 19.02 22.22 18.42
CA GLY A 179 19.87 21.02 18.47
C GLY A 179 21.36 21.34 18.43
N MET A 180 21.74 22.54 17.99
CA MET A 180 23.14 22.99 17.97
C MET A 180 23.35 24.04 19.07
N PRO A 181 24.41 23.91 19.86
CA PRO A 181 24.70 24.92 20.90
C PRO A 181 24.94 26.27 20.23
N ILE A 182 24.16 27.27 20.65
CA ILE A 182 24.39 28.66 20.27
C ILE A 182 25.61 29.14 21.06
N ARG A 183 26.55 29.75 20.37
CA ARG A 183 27.75 30.32 20.99
C ARG A 183 27.52 31.80 21.16
N GLU A 184 27.70 32.26 22.38
CA GLU A 184 27.63 33.67 22.74
C GLU A 184 29.05 34.16 23.04
N TYR A 185 29.42 35.25 22.43
CA TYR A 185 30.69 35.95 22.70
C TYR A 185 30.39 37.37 23.05
N THR A 186 30.98 37.81 24.15
CA THR A 186 30.88 39.17 24.63
C THR A 186 32.21 39.90 24.52
N TYR A 187 32.17 41.19 24.31
CA TYR A 187 33.34 42.04 24.25
C TYR A 187 33.07 43.38 24.97
N ASP A 188 34.12 44.09 25.44
CA ASP A 188 33.94 45.39 26.11
C ASP A 188 33.58 46.48 25.07
N ALA A 189 32.53 47.26 25.35
CA ALA A 189 32.10 48.31 24.45
C ALA A 189 33.24 49.30 24.18
N GLY A 190 33.62 49.44 22.91
CA GLY A 190 34.75 50.28 22.47
C GLY A 190 36.01 49.53 22.10
N ASP A 191 36.14 48.22 22.39
CA ASP A 191 37.27 47.41 21.95
C ASP A 191 37.02 46.76 20.57
N GLU A 192 37.24 47.55 19.55
CA GLU A 192 37.06 47.11 18.14
C GLU A 192 38.05 46.00 17.72
N ASP A 193 39.21 45.89 18.33
CA ASP A 193 40.19 44.87 18.02
C ASP A 193 39.80 43.50 18.61
N ALA A 194 39.24 43.47 19.84
CA ALA A 194 38.64 42.29 20.43
C ALA A 194 37.46 41.82 19.59
N ARG A 195 36.57 42.73 19.15
CA ARG A 195 35.45 42.41 18.26
C ARG A 195 35.87 41.78 16.95
N LYS A 196 36.89 42.33 16.28
CA LYS A 196 37.42 41.76 15.01
C LYS A 196 37.99 40.37 15.21
N LYS A 197 38.71 40.16 16.31
CA LYS A 197 39.32 38.86 16.63
C LYS A 197 38.22 37.80 16.90
N ILE A 198 37.21 38.12 17.69
CA ILE A 198 36.07 37.24 17.96
C ILE A 198 35.32 36.88 16.67
N ILE A 199 35.09 37.86 15.77
CA ILE A 199 34.45 37.59 14.46
C ILE A 199 35.29 36.64 13.59
N ALA A 200 36.61 36.79 13.59
CA ALA A 200 37.51 35.93 12.87
C ALA A 200 37.50 34.50 13.46
N ASP A 201 37.56 34.38 14.77
CA ASP A 201 37.50 33.09 15.46
C ASP A 201 36.14 32.37 15.23
N ALA A 202 35.05 33.13 15.30
CA ALA A 202 33.70 32.61 15.04
C ALA A 202 33.55 32.06 13.61
N ARG A 203 34.10 32.76 12.62
CA ARG A 203 34.13 32.30 11.21
C ARG A 203 34.90 31.01 11.00
N ASN A 204 35.97 30.82 11.75
CA ASN A 204 36.82 29.64 11.66
C ASN A 204 36.26 28.39 12.37
N GLN A 205 35.25 28.56 13.22
CA GLN A 205 34.68 27.48 14.03
C GLN A 205 33.45 26.76 13.41
N GLY A 206 33.09 27.07 12.18
CA GLY A 206 32.01 26.41 11.44
C GLY A 206 30.68 27.17 11.43
N SER A 207 29.63 26.53 10.93
CA SER A 207 28.34 27.11 10.54
C SER A 207 27.33 27.31 11.67
N ASN A 208 27.71 27.14 12.94
CA ASN A 208 26.77 27.30 14.05
C ASN A 208 26.43 28.76 14.27
N ALA A 209 25.21 29.04 14.72
CA ALA A 209 24.80 30.41 15.07
C ALA A 209 25.71 30.96 16.14
N VAL A 210 26.26 32.13 15.88
CA VAL A 210 27.14 32.85 16.80
C VAL A 210 26.55 34.24 17.05
N TYR A 211 26.37 34.59 18.28
CA TYR A 211 25.96 35.93 18.74
C TYR A 211 27.16 36.65 19.33
N ILE A 212 27.42 37.83 18.80
CA ILE A 212 28.53 38.68 19.26
C ILE A 212 27.95 40.04 19.66
N HIS A 213 28.03 40.39 20.92
CA HIS A 213 27.47 41.65 21.42
C HIS A 213 28.34 42.28 22.51
N PRO A 214 28.25 43.61 22.76
CA PRO A 214 28.94 44.25 23.86
C PRO A 214 28.44 43.73 25.20
N ASN A 215 29.31 43.71 26.23
CA ASN A 215 28.97 43.29 27.58
C ASN A 215 27.80 44.08 28.22
N GLU A 216 27.54 45.29 27.74
CA GLU A 216 26.44 46.13 28.18
C GLU A 216 25.07 45.82 27.60
N SER A 217 25.04 44.94 26.59
CA SER A 217 23.80 44.45 25.95
C SER A 217 23.53 43.01 26.33
N GLU A 218 22.30 42.69 26.70
CA GLU A 218 21.89 41.33 27.04
C GLU A 218 20.97 40.79 25.94
N MET A 219 21.27 39.61 25.43
CA MET A 219 20.38 38.89 24.57
C MET A 219 19.72 37.77 25.35
N LYS A 220 18.40 37.77 25.43
CA LYS A 220 17.63 36.67 26.03
C LYS A 220 16.98 35.86 24.93
N LEU A 221 17.41 34.61 24.76
CA LEU A 221 16.61 33.62 24.08
C LEU A 221 15.44 33.24 24.98
N ILE A 222 14.23 33.65 24.62
CA ILE A 222 13.01 33.17 25.28
C ILE A 222 12.79 31.74 24.78
N GLU A 223 13.34 30.78 25.50
CA GLU A 223 13.06 29.38 25.27
C GLU A 223 11.68 29.05 25.80
N ALA A 224 10.82 28.42 24.98
CA ALA A 224 9.66 27.72 25.52
C ALA A 224 10.19 26.63 26.46
N GLY A 225 9.95 26.79 27.74
CA GLY A 225 10.53 25.95 28.78
C GLY A 225 10.16 24.48 28.58
N ASN A 226 11.13 23.66 28.44
CA ASN A 226 11.14 22.20 28.25
C ASN A 226 11.41 21.74 26.80
N LYS A 227 12.71 21.71 26.45
CA LYS A 227 13.18 21.31 25.09
C LYS A 227 12.78 19.88 24.71
N THR A 228 12.67 18.96 25.66
CA THR A 228 12.28 17.60 25.47
C THR A 228 10.79 17.48 25.05
N GLY A 229 9.91 18.23 25.72
CA GLY A 229 8.49 18.23 25.40
C GLY A 229 8.16 18.81 24.01
N SER A 230 9.01 19.70 23.47
CA SER A 230 8.80 20.26 22.13
C SER A 230 9.21 19.26 21.02
N SER A 231 10.27 18.48 21.23
CA SER A 231 10.68 17.42 20.30
C SER A 231 9.64 16.31 20.21
N ASP A 232 9.12 15.88 21.37
CA ASP A 232 8.10 14.84 21.46
C ASP A 232 6.79 15.24 20.77
N LEU A 233 6.48 16.55 20.74
CA LEU A 233 5.30 17.07 20.06
C LEU A 233 5.34 16.79 18.56
N TYR A 234 6.46 17.08 17.89
CA TYR A 234 6.64 16.81 16.47
C TYR A 234 6.58 15.32 16.16
N GLN A 235 7.28 14.50 16.95
CA GLN A 235 7.24 13.05 16.79
C GLN A 235 5.83 12.50 16.97
N ASN A 236 5.13 12.87 18.04
CA ASN A 236 3.77 12.41 18.30
C ASN A 236 2.78 12.83 17.21
N PHE A 237 2.98 14.01 16.61
CA PHE A 237 2.15 14.47 15.50
C PHE A 237 2.38 13.65 14.21
N ALA A 238 3.64 13.37 13.89
CA ALA A 238 3.98 12.51 12.76
C ALA A 238 3.43 11.07 12.95
N GLU A 239 3.62 10.47 14.13
CA GLU A 239 3.10 9.15 14.50
C GLU A 239 1.57 9.11 14.46
N TYR A 240 0.90 10.17 14.88
CA TYR A 240 -0.57 10.27 14.79
C TYR A 240 -1.05 10.14 13.34
N TRP A 241 -0.42 10.86 12.41
CA TRP A 241 -0.80 10.79 11.00
C TRP A 241 -0.43 9.45 10.37
N ASP A 242 0.71 8.86 10.70
CA ASP A 242 1.10 7.53 10.26
C ASP A 242 0.09 6.47 10.72
N SER A 243 -0.39 6.56 11.94
CA SER A 243 -1.47 5.72 12.46
C SER A 243 -2.78 5.88 11.66
N LYS A 244 -3.18 7.12 11.33
CA LYS A 244 -4.40 7.38 10.52
C LYS A 244 -4.25 6.86 9.09
N ILE A 245 -3.07 7.02 8.49
CA ILE A 245 -2.77 6.45 7.16
C ILE A 245 -2.87 4.92 7.21
N SER A 246 -2.27 4.26 8.22
CA SER A 246 -2.37 2.81 8.38
C SER A 246 -3.80 2.32 8.53
N ILE A 247 -4.61 2.95 9.39
CA ILE A 247 -6.03 2.60 9.56
C ILE A 247 -6.78 2.72 8.22
N ARG A 248 -6.54 3.79 7.45
CA ARG A 248 -7.27 3.98 6.19
C ARG A 248 -6.84 3.02 5.10
N VAL A 249 -5.56 2.63 5.07
CA VAL A 249 -5.01 1.76 4.01
C VAL A 249 -5.09 0.27 4.37
N LEU A 250 -4.90 -0.11 5.64
CA LEU A 250 -4.82 -1.50 6.10
C LEU A 250 -5.95 -1.93 7.05
N GLY A 251 -6.80 -1.00 7.49
CA GLY A 251 -7.82 -1.26 8.53
C GLY A 251 -7.28 -1.23 9.96
N ASN A 252 -5.97 -1.30 10.15
CA ASN A 252 -5.35 -1.39 11.47
C ASN A 252 -4.01 -0.65 11.58
N THR A 253 -3.45 -0.55 12.80
CA THR A 253 -2.17 0.10 13.09
C THR A 253 -1.08 -0.84 13.56
N LEU A 254 -1.42 -1.94 14.22
CA LEU A 254 -0.46 -2.79 14.96
C LEU A 254 0.45 -3.63 14.09
N THR A 255 0.09 -3.87 12.84
CA THR A 255 0.94 -4.61 11.90
C THR A 255 2.10 -3.76 11.35
N THR A 256 2.10 -2.47 11.65
CA THR A 256 3.13 -1.51 11.21
C THR A 256 3.95 -0.94 12.36
N ASP A 257 3.44 -0.98 13.59
CA ASP A 257 4.08 -0.34 14.76
C ASP A 257 4.00 -1.25 16.00
N THR A 258 5.13 -1.87 16.36
CA THR A 258 5.26 -2.69 17.56
C THR A 258 5.61 -1.83 18.77
N LYS A 259 4.67 -1.06 19.28
CA LYS A 259 4.82 -0.52 20.63
C LYS A 259 4.39 -1.59 21.65
N ASP A 260 5.23 -1.84 22.63
CA ASP A 260 5.34 -2.88 23.68
C ASP A 260 4.07 -3.32 24.44
N THR A 261 2.85 -3.07 23.96
CA THR A 261 1.63 -3.33 24.74
C THR A 261 0.57 -4.18 24.02
N GLY A 262 0.92 -4.77 22.87
CA GLY A 262 -0.01 -5.65 22.13
C GLY A 262 -0.08 -7.04 22.74
N THR A 263 -1.23 -7.43 23.35
CA THR A 263 -1.49 -8.82 23.67
C THR A 263 -1.64 -9.64 22.39
N GLN A 264 -1.30 -10.92 22.42
CA GLN A 264 -1.47 -11.84 21.27
C GLN A 264 -2.91 -11.81 20.71
N ALA A 265 -3.92 -11.66 21.57
CA ALA A 265 -5.32 -11.53 21.18
C ALA A 265 -5.59 -10.26 20.32
N LEU A 266 -4.99 -9.12 20.68
CA LEU A 266 -5.14 -7.88 19.93
C LEU A 266 -4.45 -7.99 18.56
N GLY A 267 -3.28 -8.62 18.49
CA GLY A 267 -2.59 -8.90 17.23
C GLY A 267 -3.40 -9.81 16.29
N THR A 268 -4.17 -10.75 16.82
CA THR A 268 -5.07 -11.62 16.05
C THR A 268 -6.21 -10.82 15.43
N VAL A 269 -6.90 -9.97 16.19
CA VAL A 269 -8.02 -9.14 15.70
C VAL A 269 -7.54 -8.19 14.59
N HIS A 270 -6.37 -7.57 14.74
CA HIS A 270 -5.85 -6.69 13.70
C HIS A 270 -5.45 -7.42 12.42
N LYS A 271 -4.99 -8.67 12.54
CA LYS A 271 -4.72 -9.52 11.38
C LYS A 271 -6.01 -9.91 10.67
N GLU A 272 -7.07 -10.21 11.41
CA GLU A 272 -8.40 -10.51 10.85
C GLU A 272 -8.94 -9.33 10.04
N GLU A 273 -8.88 -8.10 10.55
CA GLU A 273 -9.30 -6.90 9.80
C GLU A 273 -8.49 -6.67 8.52
N GLU A 274 -7.16 -6.93 8.55
CA GLU A 274 -6.31 -6.85 7.35
C GLU A 274 -6.66 -7.96 6.34
N ASP A 275 -6.94 -9.15 6.81
CA ASP A 275 -7.35 -10.30 5.98
C ASP A 275 -8.71 -10.04 5.32
N ASP A 276 -9.66 -9.42 6.03
CA ASP A 276 -10.96 -9.03 5.49
C ASP A 276 -10.82 -7.96 4.40
N MET A 277 -9.97 -6.96 4.62
CA MET A 277 -9.70 -5.93 3.62
C MET A 277 -9.02 -6.50 2.37
N ASN A 278 -8.10 -7.45 2.55
CA ASN A 278 -7.49 -8.17 1.45
C ASN A 278 -8.49 -9.07 0.71
N ALA A 279 -9.48 -9.63 1.43
CA ALA A 279 -10.56 -10.41 0.84
C ALA A 279 -11.44 -9.52 -0.05
N ASP A 280 -11.86 -8.35 0.43
CA ASP A 280 -12.63 -7.37 -0.37
C ASP A 280 -11.89 -6.94 -1.65
N ASP A 281 -10.58 -6.71 -1.57
CA ASP A 281 -9.77 -6.39 -2.74
C ASP A 281 -9.66 -7.58 -3.72
N ARG A 282 -9.62 -8.81 -3.20
CA ARG A 282 -9.63 -10.03 -4.03
C ARG A 282 -10.96 -10.24 -4.73
N ASP A 283 -12.07 -10.03 -4.03
CA ASP A 283 -13.41 -10.15 -4.62
C ASP A 283 -13.62 -9.07 -5.69
N PHE A 284 -13.20 -7.83 -5.42
CA PHE A 284 -13.19 -6.76 -6.43
C PHE A 284 -12.40 -7.14 -7.70
N LEU A 285 -11.25 -7.80 -7.57
CA LEU A 285 -10.49 -8.27 -8.73
C LEU A 285 -11.21 -9.39 -9.49
N LEU A 286 -11.83 -10.34 -8.78
CA LEU A 286 -12.61 -11.40 -9.43
C LEU A 286 -13.80 -10.84 -10.19
N ASP A 287 -14.47 -9.82 -9.66
CA ASP A 287 -15.56 -9.15 -10.36
C ASP A 287 -15.08 -8.55 -11.69
N ILE A 288 -13.97 -7.78 -11.66
CA ILE A 288 -13.39 -7.23 -12.90
C ILE A 288 -13.04 -8.33 -13.89
N LEU A 289 -12.37 -9.39 -13.43
CA LEU A 289 -11.93 -10.48 -14.29
C LEU A 289 -13.13 -11.24 -14.91
N ASN A 290 -14.17 -11.49 -14.14
CA ASN A 290 -15.31 -12.29 -14.55
C ASN A 290 -16.36 -11.52 -15.34
N TYR A 291 -16.51 -10.21 -15.10
CA TYR A 291 -17.55 -9.41 -15.75
C TYR A 291 -17.00 -8.51 -16.85
N ASP A 292 -15.84 -7.87 -16.64
CA ASP A 292 -15.33 -6.88 -17.57
C ASP A 292 -14.24 -7.44 -18.49
N MET A 293 -13.29 -8.23 -17.95
CA MET A 293 -12.15 -8.71 -18.73
C MET A 293 -12.47 -9.87 -19.68
N LYS A 294 -13.56 -10.63 -19.48
CA LYS A 294 -13.90 -11.74 -20.39
C LYS A 294 -14.06 -11.26 -21.83
N ALA A 295 -14.75 -10.15 -22.05
CA ALA A 295 -14.92 -9.59 -23.39
C ALA A 295 -13.57 -9.23 -24.03
N ILE A 296 -12.62 -8.72 -23.26
CA ILE A 296 -11.27 -8.41 -23.75
C ILE A 296 -10.50 -9.68 -24.12
N PHE A 297 -10.58 -10.75 -23.31
CA PHE A 297 -9.98 -12.04 -23.65
C PHE A 297 -10.56 -12.60 -24.96
N GLU A 298 -11.87 -12.50 -25.17
CA GLU A 298 -12.53 -12.93 -26.40
C GLU A 298 -12.05 -12.11 -27.60
N ASN A 299 -11.95 -10.79 -27.47
CA ASN A 299 -11.45 -9.90 -28.52
C ASN A 299 -9.98 -10.18 -28.87
N LEU A 300 -9.18 -10.65 -27.90
CA LEU A 300 -7.81 -11.12 -28.11
C LEU A 300 -7.72 -12.55 -28.65
N GLY A 301 -8.86 -13.24 -28.89
CA GLY A 301 -8.91 -14.56 -29.45
C GLY A 301 -8.84 -15.74 -28.47
N PHE A 302 -8.96 -15.46 -27.15
CA PHE A 302 -9.04 -16.52 -26.15
C PHE A 302 -10.50 -16.91 -25.91
N ASN A 303 -10.77 -18.21 -25.89
CA ASN A 303 -12.09 -18.68 -25.53
C ASN A 303 -12.29 -18.67 -24.02
N VAL A 304 -13.19 -17.85 -23.51
CA VAL A 304 -13.55 -17.77 -22.07
C VAL A 304 -15.00 -18.20 -21.82
N GLU A 305 -15.71 -18.71 -22.84
CA GLU A 305 -17.09 -19.16 -22.70
C GLU A 305 -17.21 -20.33 -21.72
N GLY A 306 -18.18 -20.27 -20.83
CA GLY A 306 -18.47 -21.30 -19.82
C GLY A 306 -17.43 -21.49 -18.72
N GLY A 307 -16.42 -20.61 -18.64
CA GLY A 307 -15.43 -20.65 -17.58
C GLY A 307 -15.49 -19.44 -16.65
N GLU A 308 -14.75 -19.50 -15.56
CA GLU A 308 -14.66 -18.45 -14.57
C GLU A 308 -13.24 -18.31 -14.01
N PHE A 309 -12.86 -17.09 -13.64
CA PHE A 309 -11.65 -16.80 -12.89
C PHE A 309 -11.92 -17.04 -11.41
N VAL A 310 -11.06 -17.84 -10.79
CA VAL A 310 -11.14 -18.18 -9.36
C VAL A 310 -9.77 -18.08 -8.72
N TYR A 311 -9.71 -17.78 -7.43
CA TYR A 311 -8.47 -17.96 -6.69
C TYR A 311 -8.16 -19.44 -6.55
N ALA A 312 -6.92 -19.82 -6.90
CA ALA A 312 -6.45 -21.19 -6.67
C ALA A 312 -6.59 -21.50 -5.17
N HIS A 313 -7.31 -22.57 -4.86
CA HIS A 313 -7.42 -23.03 -3.47
C HIS A 313 -6.01 -23.37 -2.96
N LYS A 314 -5.45 -22.50 -2.17
CA LYS A 314 -4.42 -22.90 -1.23
C LYS A 314 -5.16 -23.32 0.02
N ASP A 315 -5.34 -24.61 0.19
CA ASP A 315 -5.61 -25.21 1.49
C ASP A 315 -4.41 -24.93 2.42
N LYS A 316 -4.29 -23.67 2.82
CA LYS A 316 -3.39 -23.25 3.89
C LYS A 316 -4.19 -22.97 5.14
N THR A 317 -4.94 -23.96 5.58
CA THR A 317 -5.14 -24.11 7.01
C THR A 317 -3.75 -24.29 7.59
N GLU A 318 -3.31 -23.42 8.49
CA GLU A 318 -1.99 -23.59 9.13
C GLU A 318 -1.85 -25.04 9.60
N PRO A 319 -0.71 -25.72 9.36
CA PRO A 319 -0.55 -27.14 9.67
C PRO A 319 -0.99 -27.49 11.10
N GLN A 320 -0.81 -26.55 12.04
CA GLN A 320 -1.24 -26.72 13.43
C GLN A 320 -2.77 -26.65 13.58
N SER A 321 -3.43 -25.76 12.88
CA SER A 321 -4.91 -25.65 12.87
C SER A 321 -5.54 -26.85 12.18
N MET A 322 -4.97 -27.29 11.06
CA MET A 322 -5.40 -28.50 10.36
C MET A 322 -5.22 -29.74 11.26
N LEU A 323 -4.08 -29.86 11.97
CA LEU A 323 -3.84 -30.95 12.92
C LEU A 323 -4.89 -30.94 14.05
N ASN A 324 -5.29 -29.78 14.55
CA ASN A 324 -6.33 -29.65 15.56
C ASN A 324 -7.71 -30.09 15.05
N ILE A 325 -8.06 -29.68 13.82
CA ILE A 325 -9.30 -30.12 13.16
C ILE A 325 -9.29 -31.64 12.98
N VAL A 326 -8.22 -32.19 12.43
CA VAL A 326 -8.04 -33.64 12.23
C VAL A 326 -8.15 -34.42 13.56
N LYS A 327 -7.53 -33.90 14.62
CA LYS A 327 -7.68 -34.50 15.98
C LYS A 327 -9.12 -34.45 16.45
N GLY A 328 -9.80 -33.31 16.35
CA GLY A 328 -11.20 -33.17 16.74
C GLY A 328 -12.13 -34.10 15.97
N MET A 329 -11.94 -34.23 14.64
CA MET A 329 -12.71 -35.17 13.82
C MET A 329 -12.48 -36.63 14.25
N LYS A 330 -11.22 -36.98 14.55
CA LYS A 330 -10.86 -38.32 15.01
C LYS A 330 -11.41 -38.63 16.41
N GLU A 331 -11.45 -37.66 17.31
CA GLU A 331 -12.08 -37.75 18.64
C GLU A 331 -13.61 -37.91 18.55
N MET A 332 -14.25 -37.28 17.54
CA MET A 332 -15.67 -37.47 17.24
C MET A 332 -16.00 -38.80 16.56
N GLY A 333 -14.98 -39.62 16.25
CA GLY A 333 -15.15 -40.92 15.62
C GLY A 333 -15.46 -40.89 14.13
N LEU A 334 -15.22 -39.75 13.45
CA LEU A 334 -15.43 -39.62 12.01
C LEU A 334 -14.31 -40.37 11.26
N PRO A 335 -14.66 -41.25 10.28
CA PRO A 335 -13.66 -41.93 9.48
C PRO A 335 -12.96 -40.93 8.55
N MET A 336 -11.64 -41.04 8.46
CA MET A 336 -10.82 -40.18 7.63
C MET A 336 -9.93 -41.03 6.74
N ASP A 337 -9.73 -40.56 5.51
CA ASP A 337 -8.83 -41.20 4.57
C ASP A 337 -7.37 -40.93 4.96
N ASP A 338 -6.61 -41.99 5.15
CA ASP A 338 -5.20 -41.90 5.52
C ASP A 338 -4.36 -41.33 4.36
N ASP A 339 -4.70 -41.61 3.08
CA ASP A 339 -3.97 -41.09 1.93
C ASP A 339 -4.13 -39.57 1.86
N TRP A 340 -5.35 -39.08 2.06
CA TRP A 340 -5.62 -37.64 2.16
C TRP A 340 -4.82 -36.97 3.29
N LEU A 341 -4.63 -37.64 4.44
CA LEU A 341 -3.82 -37.08 5.53
C LEU A 341 -2.35 -36.95 5.13
N TYR A 342 -1.77 -37.96 4.49
CA TYR A 342 -0.37 -37.91 4.04
C TYR A 342 -0.16 -36.80 2.99
N GLU A 343 -1.07 -36.67 2.04
CA GLU A 343 -1.03 -35.62 1.01
C GLU A 343 -1.18 -34.22 1.64
N THR A 344 -2.15 -34.04 2.53
CA THR A 344 -2.45 -32.74 3.16
C THR A 344 -1.30 -32.22 4.00
N PHE A 345 -0.60 -33.12 4.74
CA PHE A 345 0.56 -32.74 5.56
C PHE A 345 1.89 -32.82 4.81
N GLY A 346 1.90 -33.22 3.54
CA GLY A 346 3.10 -33.34 2.71
C GLY A 346 4.10 -34.37 3.23
N ILE A 347 3.61 -35.44 3.88
CA ILE A 347 4.42 -36.53 4.44
C ILE A 347 4.34 -37.73 3.48
N GLU A 348 5.48 -38.27 3.08
CA GLU A 348 5.48 -39.50 2.26
C GLU A 348 4.90 -40.70 3.04
N LYS A 349 3.92 -41.37 2.39
CA LYS A 349 3.33 -42.57 2.95
C LYS A 349 4.37 -43.70 2.94
N PRO A 350 4.59 -44.40 4.07
CA PRO A 350 5.53 -45.54 4.12
C PRO A 350 5.17 -46.63 3.12
N LYS A 351 6.17 -47.22 2.44
CA LYS A 351 5.95 -48.29 1.46
C LYS A 351 5.28 -49.54 2.07
N ASP A 352 5.49 -49.78 3.37
CA ASP A 352 4.93 -50.92 4.10
C ASP A 352 3.79 -50.48 5.04
N TYR A 353 3.01 -49.48 4.61
CA TYR A 353 1.97 -48.82 5.45
C TYR A 353 0.98 -49.83 6.08
N ASP A 354 0.44 -50.76 5.29
CA ASP A 354 -0.56 -51.72 5.75
C ASP A 354 0.00 -52.70 6.81
N GLN A 355 1.27 -53.07 6.67
CA GLN A 355 1.96 -53.92 7.66
C GLN A 355 2.25 -53.18 8.97
N GLN A 356 2.50 -51.88 8.90
CA GLN A 356 2.76 -51.04 10.08
C GLN A 356 1.46 -50.60 10.79
N LYS A 357 0.35 -50.49 10.06
CA LYS A 357 -0.95 -50.09 10.61
C LYS A 357 -1.61 -51.18 11.42
N GLN A 358 -1.54 -52.43 10.98
CA GLN A 358 -2.21 -53.58 11.62
C GLN A 358 -1.89 -53.74 13.09
N PRO A 359 -0.62 -53.74 13.54
CA PRO A 359 -0.27 -53.86 14.96
C PRO A 359 -0.77 -52.70 15.83
N ILE A 360 -0.92 -51.51 15.25
CA ILE A 360 -1.39 -50.30 15.95
C ILE A 360 -2.92 -50.39 16.16
N GLU A 361 -3.65 -50.94 15.19
CA GLU A 361 -5.09 -51.17 15.31
C GLU A 361 -5.40 -52.29 16.32
N ASP A 362 -4.65 -53.40 16.31
CA ASP A 362 -4.77 -54.47 17.25
C ASP A 362 -4.49 -54.02 18.70
N GLN A 363 -3.48 -53.18 18.89
CA GLN A 363 -3.18 -52.58 20.22
C GLN A 363 -4.29 -51.65 20.70
N LYS A 364 -4.91 -50.84 19.80
CA LYS A 364 -6.04 -50.00 20.17
C LYS A 364 -7.30 -50.77 20.47
N GLN A 365 -7.51 -51.92 19.85
CA GLN A 365 -8.64 -52.78 20.13
C GLN A 365 -8.48 -53.51 21.48
N ALA A 366 -7.27 -53.96 21.80
CA ALA A 366 -6.94 -54.58 23.10
C ALA A 366 -7.01 -53.59 24.28
N LEU A 367 -6.88 -52.28 24.05
CA LEU A 367 -7.05 -51.23 25.08
C LEU A 367 -8.50 -50.80 25.28
N ARG A 368 -9.43 -51.22 24.43
CA ARG A 368 -10.86 -50.95 24.53
C ARG A 368 -11.68 -52.09 25.11
N GLU A 369 -11.10 -53.30 25.19
CA GLU A 369 -11.59 -54.48 25.91
C GLU A 369 -11.04 -54.48 27.36
#